data_df054d82588286f3d69a2e8e90f8e2da
#
_entry.id   df054d82588286f3d69a2e8e90f8e2da
#
_cell.length_a   1.000
_cell.length_b   1.000
_cell.length_c   1.000
_cell.angle_alpha   90.00
_cell.angle_beta   90.00
_cell.angle_gamma   90.00
#
_symmetry.space_group_name_H-M   'P 1'
#
loop_
_entity.id
_entity.type
_entity.pdbx_description
1 polymer ?
#
loop_
_entity_poly.entity_id
_entity_poly.type
_entity_poly.pdbx_seq_one_letter_code
_entity_poly.pdbx_strand_id
1 'polypeptide(L)'
;RIFIGMGFSVVTGPEVETDYYNFEALNIPKDHPARDTQDTFYFNQNILLRTQTSGMQVRTMEKMRPPIRIISPGRVYRSDALDATHSPLFHQIEGMVVDKGITMSDLKGTLSSFVRQLYGPDTVVRFRPHHFPFTEPSAEMDVQCFACHGKGCPVCKGEGWIEILGCGMVHPKVLS
;
A
#
# COMPACT_ATOMS: atom_id res chain seq x y z
N ARG A 1 -7.33 14.60 1.63
CA ARG A 1 -7.79 15.70 0.76
C ARG A 1 -7.16 15.63 -0.63
N ILE A 2 -5.85 15.40 -0.77
CA ILE A 2 -5.15 15.35 -2.08
C ILE A 2 -5.83 14.34 -3.01
N PHE A 3 -6.00 13.09 -2.58
CA PHE A 3 -6.63 12.05 -3.41
C PHE A 3 -8.09 12.36 -3.77
N ILE A 4 -8.85 12.96 -2.87
CA ILE A 4 -10.23 13.41 -3.16
C ILE A 4 -10.20 14.46 -4.27
N GLY A 5 -9.26 15.41 -4.22
CA GLY A 5 -9.03 16.39 -5.28
C GLY A 5 -8.62 15.76 -6.62
N MET A 6 -8.04 14.56 -6.61
CA MET A 6 -7.69 13.77 -7.79
C MET A 6 -8.83 12.85 -8.27
N GLY A 7 -10.00 12.92 -7.66
CA GLY A 7 -11.18 12.14 -8.06
C GLY A 7 -11.31 10.78 -7.39
N PHE A 8 -10.60 10.53 -6.29
CA PHE A 8 -10.75 9.29 -5.52
C PHE A 8 -11.88 9.39 -4.50
N SER A 9 -12.64 8.32 -4.36
CA SER A 9 -13.61 8.14 -3.29
C SER A 9 -12.99 7.42 -2.10
N VAL A 10 -13.42 7.76 -0.89
CA VAL A 10 -12.95 7.11 0.33
C VAL A 10 -13.84 5.92 0.66
N VAL A 11 -13.25 4.77 0.88
CA VAL A 11 -13.94 3.57 1.39
C VAL A 11 -13.33 3.15 2.72
N THR A 12 -14.15 2.67 3.63
CA THR A 12 -13.71 2.20 4.94
C THR A 12 -14.21 0.78 5.18
N GLY A 13 -13.49 0.02 5.97
CA GLY A 13 -13.81 -1.36 6.27
C GLY A 13 -13.48 -1.77 7.69
N PRO A 14 -13.77 -3.03 8.06
CA PRO A 14 -13.56 -3.51 9.41
C PRO A 14 -12.08 -3.63 9.76
N GLU A 15 -11.74 -3.30 11.01
CA GLU A 15 -10.40 -3.56 11.56
C GLU A 15 -10.20 -5.03 11.93
N VAL A 16 -11.27 -5.68 12.40
CA VAL A 16 -11.35 -7.13 12.58
C VAL A 16 -11.75 -7.74 11.24
N GLU A 17 -10.82 -8.45 10.62
CA GLU A 17 -10.95 -8.95 9.25
C GLU A 17 -10.90 -10.47 9.21
N THR A 18 -11.40 -11.05 8.13
CA THR A 18 -11.22 -12.47 7.87
C THR A 18 -9.86 -12.73 7.23
N ASP A 19 -9.31 -13.91 7.46
CA ASP A 19 -8.08 -14.38 6.81
C ASP A 19 -8.21 -14.34 5.28
N TYR A 20 -9.39 -14.64 4.77
CA TYR A 20 -9.68 -14.58 3.34
C TYR A 20 -9.39 -13.19 2.74
N TYR A 21 -9.99 -12.13 3.26
CA TYR A 21 -9.79 -10.78 2.72
C TYR A 21 -8.42 -10.19 3.03
N ASN A 22 -7.82 -10.59 4.16
CA ASN A 22 -6.50 -10.07 4.54
C ASN A 22 -5.35 -10.74 3.80
N PHE A 23 -5.53 -11.98 3.36
CA PHE A 23 -4.46 -12.79 2.73
C PHE A 23 -4.89 -13.55 1.48
N GLU A 24 -5.83 -14.48 1.56
CA GLU A 24 -6.11 -15.43 0.46
C GLU A 24 -6.57 -14.71 -0.82
N ALA A 25 -7.52 -13.79 -0.71
CA ALA A 25 -8.02 -13.01 -1.84
C ALA A 25 -6.97 -12.05 -2.44
N LEU A 26 -5.89 -11.81 -1.73
CA LEU A 26 -4.75 -11.00 -2.15
C LEU A 26 -3.59 -11.84 -2.70
N ASN A 27 -3.87 -13.07 -3.14
CA ASN A 27 -2.87 -14.00 -3.64
C ASN A 27 -1.80 -14.39 -2.60
N ILE A 28 -2.20 -14.46 -1.33
CA ILE A 28 -1.37 -14.92 -0.20
C ILE A 28 -2.03 -16.16 0.42
N PRO A 29 -1.85 -17.36 -0.16
CA PRO A 29 -2.43 -18.59 0.39
C PRO A 29 -1.81 -18.94 1.75
N LYS A 30 -2.41 -19.94 2.43
CA LYS A 30 -2.05 -20.28 3.83
C LYS A 30 -0.59 -20.67 4.05
N ASP A 31 0.03 -21.24 3.04
CA ASP A 31 1.43 -21.70 3.03
C ASP A 31 2.41 -20.69 2.42
N HIS A 32 1.94 -19.48 2.11
CA HIS A 32 2.78 -18.48 1.45
C HIS A 32 3.78 -17.86 2.43
N PRO A 33 5.09 -17.76 2.08
CA PRO A 33 6.13 -17.18 2.97
C PRO A 33 5.86 -15.74 3.42
N ALA A 34 5.11 -14.96 2.64
CA ALA A 34 4.73 -13.59 3.01
C ALA A 34 3.87 -13.51 4.28
N ARG A 35 3.25 -14.61 4.72
CA ARG A 35 2.53 -14.65 5.99
C ARG A 35 3.47 -14.64 7.19
N ASP A 36 4.63 -15.28 7.06
CA ASP A 36 5.63 -15.36 8.12
C ASP A 36 6.35 -14.03 8.35
N THR A 37 6.36 -13.17 7.32
CA THR A 37 6.96 -11.83 7.40
C THR A 37 6.01 -10.76 7.95
N GLN A 38 4.72 -11.09 8.10
CA GLN A 38 3.72 -10.21 8.69
C GLN A 38 3.21 -10.82 9.99
N ASP A 39 3.84 -10.45 11.10
CA ASP A 39 3.35 -10.85 12.42
C ASP A 39 1.93 -10.35 12.63
N THR A 40 0.99 -11.29 12.73
CA THR A 40 -0.46 -11.04 12.71
C THR A 40 -1.09 -11.40 14.04
N PHE A 41 -1.96 -10.53 14.54
CA PHE A 41 -2.81 -10.82 15.70
C PHE A 41 -4.03 -11.61 15.27
N TYR A 42 -4.08 -12.90 15.60
CA TYR A 42 -5.22 -13.78 15.36
C TYR A 42 -6.12 -13.89 16.59
N PHE A 43 -7.44 -13.81 16.39
CA PHE A 43 -8.44 -14.20 17.37
C PHE A 43 -8.74 -15.71 17.29
N ASN A 44 -8.73 -16.24 16.07
CA ASN A 44 -8.84 -17.67 15.75
C ASN A 44 -8.26 -17.93 14.36
N GLN A 45 -8.37 -19.14 13.84
CA GLN A 45 -7.79 -19.53 12.54
C GLN A 45 -8.26 -18.69 11.33
N ASN A 46 -9.41 -18.03 11.45
CA ASN A 46 -10.03 -17.32 10.33
C ASN A 46 -10.27 -15.84 10.58
N ILE A 47 -10.09 -15.35 11.81
CA ILE A 47 -10.36 -13.96 12.21
C ILE A 47 -9.13 -13.35 12.83
N LEU A 48 -8.78 -12.16 12.37
CA LEU A 48 -7.57 -11.44 12.75
C LEU A 48 -7.80 -9.92 12.82
N LEU A 49 -6.83 -9.22 13.39
CA LEU A 49 -6.70 -7.77 13.18
C LEU A 49 -5.98 -7.52 11.86
N ARG A 50 -6.58 -6.73 10.98
CA ARG A 50 -6.02 -6.48 9.65
C ARG A 50 -4.60 -5.94 9.72
N THR A 51 -3.72 -6.52 8.93
CA THR A 51 -2.31 -6.10 8.81
C THR A 51 -2.12 -5.05 7.73
N GLN A 52 -3.13 -4.82 6.90
CA GLN A 52 -3.16 -3.90 5.77
C GLN A 52 -4.61 -3.52 5.45
N THR A 53 -4.80 -2.42 4.71
CA THR A 53 -6.13 -2.02 4.25
C THR A 53 -6.51 -2.62 2.89
N SER A 54 -5.67 -3.48 2.32
CA SER A 54 -5.81 -4.09 0.99
C SER A 54 -7.08 -4.94 0.83
N GLY A 55 -7.61 -5.51 1.92
CA GLY A 55 -8.88 -6.25 1.89
C GLY A 55 -10.06 -5.43 1.38
N MET A 56 -10.01 -4.10 1.54
CA MET A 56 -11.03 -3.21 1.00
C MET A 56 -11.02 -3.11 -0.52
N GLN A 57 -9.91 -3.39 -1.18
CA GLN A 57 -9.83 -3.47 -2.65
C GLN A 57 -10.73 -4.61 -3.14
N VAL A 58 -10.59 -5.79 -2.57
CA VAL A 58 -11.41 -6.96 -2.91
C VAL A 58 -12.88 -6.70 -2.59
N ARG A 59 -13.19 -6.25 -1.37
CA ARG A 59 -14.56 -5.93 -0.96
C ARG A 59 -15.25 -4.90 -1.85
N THR A 60 -14.48 -3.94 -2.37
CA THR A 60 -15.00 -2.92 -3.29
C THR A 60 -15.27 -3.51 -4.68
N MET A 61 -14.33 -4.31 -5.20
CA MET A 61 -14.51 -4.97 -6.50
C MET A 61 -15.67 -5.97 -6.53
N GLU A 62 -15.99 -6.61 -5.40
CA GLU A 62 -17.18 -7.47 -5.26
C GLU A 62 -18.50 -6.70 -5.35
N LYS A 63 -18.50 -5.43 -4.97
CA LYS A 63 -19.72 -4.59 -4.88
C LYS A 63 -19.87 -3.60 -6.01
N MET A 64 -18.78 -3.19 -6.63
CA MET A 64 -18.76 -2.13 -7.64
C MET A 64 -18.19 -2.66 -8.95
N ARG A 65 -18.74 -2.14 -10.05
CA ARG A 65 -18.18 -2.38 -11.39
C ARG A 65 -17.28 -1.21 -11.80
N PRO A 66 -16.23 -1.48 -12.59
CA PRO A 66 -15.40 -0.42 -13.16
C PRO A 66 -16.23 0.62 -13.94
N PRO A 67 -15.82 1.90 -13.93
CA PRO A 67 -14.56 2.40 -13.36
C PRO A 67 -14.60 2.54 -11.84
N ILE A 68 -13.50 2.11 -11.18
CA ILE A 68 -13.31 2.21 -9.74
C ILE A 68 -12.09 3.09 -9.46
N ARG A 69 -12.24 4.06 -8.55
CA ARG A 69 -11.15 4.92 -8.10
C ARG A 69 -11.34 5.22 -6.62
N ILE A 70 -10.62 4.49 -5.79
CA ILE A 70 -10.80 4.54 -4.33
C ILE A 70 -9.49 4.69 -3.58
N ILE A 71 -9.59 5.24 -2.37
CA ILE A 71 -8.59 5.11 -1.32
C ILE A 71 -9.24 4.49 -0.08
N SER A 72 -8.49 3.66 0.61
CA SER A 72 -8.88 3.03 1.87
C SER A 72 -7.89 3.42 2.98
N PRO A 73 -8.17 4.48 3.74
CA PRO A 73 -7.39 4.82 4.92
C PRO A 73 -7.88 4.04 6.13
N GLY A 74 -6.96 3.73 7.04
CA GLY A 74 -7.34 3.15 8.31
C GLY A 74 -6.19 2.64 9.15
N ARG A 75 -6.53 2.23 10.37
CA ARG A 75 -5.60 1.61 11.30
C ARG A 75 -5.32 0.17 10.88
N VAL A 76 -4.07 -0.21 11.01
CA VAL A 76 -3.57 -1.57 10.76
C VAL A 76 -2.72 -2.02 11.94
N TYR A 77 -2.59 -3.33 12.10
CA TYR A 77 -2.02 -3.95 13.28
C TYR A 77 -0.98 -4.99 12.87
N ARG A 78 0.19 -4.97 13.51
CA ARG A 78 1.22 -5.99 13.36
C ARG A 78 1.82 -6.29 14.71
N SER A 79 2.11 -7.56 14.99
CA SER A 79 2.66 -8.01 16.26
C SER A 79 4.19 -7.95 16.33
N ASP A 80 4.80 -7.11 15.50
CA ASP A 80 6.24 -6.88 15.51
C ASP A 80 6.75 -6.42 16.89
N ALA A 81 7.99 -6.73 17.19
CA ALA A 81 8.62 -6.25 18.41
C ALA A 81 8.64 -4.72 18.43
N LEU A 82 8.24 -4.16 19.57
CA LEU A 82 8.25 -2.71 19.80
C LEU A 82 9.68 -2.18 19.77
N ASP A 83 9.96 -1.27 18.85
CA ASP A 83 11.19 -0.49 18.83
C ASP A 83 10.91 0.99 18.57
N ALA A 84 11.94 1.81 18.45
CA ALA A 84 11.81 3.25 18.22
C ALA A 84 11.15 3.61 16.86
N THR A 85 11.05 2.63 15.95
CA THR A 85 10.56 2.82 14.57
C THR A 85 9.32 1.97 14.25
N HIS A 86 8.98 0.99 15.10
CA HIS A 86 7.87 0.06 14.90
C HIS A 86 6.85 0.16 16.02
N SER A 87 5.62 0.49 15.66
CA SER A 87 4.46 0.44 16.55
C SER A 87 3.55 -0.71 16.10
N PRO A 88 2.96 -1.48 17.04
CA PRO A 88 2.00 -2.54 16.69
C PRO A 88 0.71 -1.98 16.06
N LEU A 89 0.48 -0.68 16.20
CA LEU A 89 -0.62 0.07 15.61
C LEU A 89 -0.07 1.20 14.78
N PHE A 90 -0.42 1.26 13.50
CA PHE A 90 -0.11 2.41 12.64
C PHE A 90 -1.25 2.64 11.64
N HIS A 91 -1.17 3.75 10.90
CA HIS A 91 -2.15 4.08 9.88
C HIS A 91 -1.58 3.79 8.49
N GLN A 92 -2.43 3.27 7.63
CA GLN A 92 -2.12 3.00 6.23
C GLN A 92 -3.18 3.63 5.34
N ILE A 93 -2.78 4.07 4.16
CA ILE A 93 -3.69 4.52 3.10
C ILE A 93 -3.31 3.73 1.85
N GLU A 94 -4.25 2.96 1.31
CA GLU A 94 -4.08 2.29 0.03
C GLU A 94 -5.02 2.88 -1.02
N GLY A 95 -4.55 2.96 -2.24
CA GLY A 95 -5.34 3.41 -3.38
C GLY A 95 -5.46 2.33 -4.44
N MET A 96 -6.59 2.30 -5.14
CA MET A 96 -6.81 1.41 -6.27
C MET A 96 -7.58 2.13 -7.36
N VAL A 97 -7.15 1.92 -8.60
CA VAL A 97 -7.88 2.33 -9.80
C VAL A 97 -8.10 1.11 -10.67
N VAL A 98 -9.35 0.88 -11.08
CA VAL A 98 -9.72 -0.14 -12.08
C VAL A 98 -10.49 0.56 -13.18
N ASP A 99 -9.90 0.60 -14.37
CA ASP A 99 -10.51 1.21 -15.56
C ASP A 99 -9.86 0.64 -16.83
N LYS A 100 -10.42 0.99 -17.98
CA LYS A 100 -9.87 0.59 -19.28
C LYS A 100 -8.57 1.34 -19.59
N GLY A 101 -7.57 0.62 -20.08
CA GLY A 101 -6.34 1.20 -20.59
C GLY A 101 -5.39 1.76 -19.51
N ILE A 102 -5.57 1.40 -18.25
CA ILE A 102 -4.68 1.80 -17.17
C ILE A 102 -3.32 1.12 -17.32
N THR A 103 -2.25 1.90 -17.27
CA THR A 103 -0.88 1.46 -17.43
C THR A 103 -0.03 1.73 -16.19
N MET A 104 1.16 1.11 -16.13
CA MET A 104 2.15 1.41 -15.09
C MET A 104 2.60 2.89 -15.15
N SER A 105 2.60 3.51 -16.32
CA SER A 105 2.89 4.95 -16.48
C SER A 105 1.83 5.82 -15.83
N ASP A 106 0.56 5.46 -15.92
CA ASP A 106 -0.53 6.16 -15.24
C ASP A 106 -0.38 6.09 -13.73
N LEU A 107 -0.04 4.91 -13.21
CA LEU A 107 0.25 4.71 -11.79
C LEU A 107 1.41 5.59 -11.33
N LYS A 108 2.54 5.55 -12.02
CA LYS A 108 3.72 6.38 -11.70
C LYS A 108 3.40 7.87 -11.75
N GLY A 109 2.65 8.32 -12.75
CA GLY A 109 2.21 9.70 -12.90
C GLY A 109 1.33 10.18 -11.75
N THR A 110 0.35 9.35 -11.37
CA THR A 110 -0.55 9.62 -10.25
C THR A 110 0.21 9.73 -8.92
N LEU A 111 1.10 8.79 -8.63
CA LEU A 111 1.90 8.78 -7.41
C LEU A 111 2.90 9.94 -7.36
N SER A 112 3.53 10.28 -8.48
CA SER A 112 4.43 11.42 -8.57
C SER A 112 3.68 12.73 -8.31
N SER A 113 2.48 12.88 -8.86
CA SER A 113 1.62 14.04 -8.59
C SER A 113 1.21 14.13 -7.12
N PHE A 114 0.83 13.02 -6.51
CA PHE A 114 0.52 12.94 -5.08
C PHE A 114 1.69 13.42 -4.21
N VAL A 115 2.87 12.88 -4.46
CA VAL A 115 4.07 13.19 -3.67
C VAL A 115 4.48 14.65 -3.82
N ARG A 116 4.40 15.23 -5.03
CA ARG A 116 4.68 16.64 -5.25
C ARG A 116 3.68 17.57 -4.58
N GLN A 117 2.41 17.16 -4.50
CA GLN A 117 1.41 17.93 -3.76
C GLN A 117 1.61 17.83 -2.24
N LEU A 118 2.17 16.72 -1.74
CA LEU A 118 2.41 16.47 -0.32
C LEU A 118 3.70 17.13 0.19
N TYR A 119 4.79 16.99 -0.56
CA TYR A 119 6.14 17.39 -0.15
C TYR A 119 6.69 18.61 -0.90
N GLY A 120 6.01 19.07 -1.93
CA GLY A 120 6.39 20.22 -2.75
C GLY A 120 6.69 19.86 -4.20
N PRO A 121 6.57 20.84 -5.12
CA PRO A 121 6.66 20.60 -6.57
C PRO A 121 8.05 20.13 -7.03
N ASP A 122 9.10 20.47 -6.30
CA ASP A 122 10.49 20.12 -6.63
C ASP A 122 10.94 18.77 -6.07
N THR A 123 10.02 17.99 -5.49
CA THR A 123 10.32 16.67 -4.93
C THR A 123 10.80 15.73 -6.03
N VAL A 124 11.99 15.18 -5.87
CA VAL A 124 12.59 14.19 -6.76
C VAL A 124 12.17 12.79 -6.32
N VAL A 125 11.62 12.03 -7.25
CA VAL A 125 11.13 10.67 -7.00
C VAL A 125 11.90 9.66 -7.83
N ARG A 126 12.00 8.41 -7.33
CA ARG A 126 12.45 7.27 -8.09
C ARG A 126 11.57 6.05 -7.80
N PHE A 127 11.48 5.15 -8.75
CA PHE A 127 10.82 3.85 -8.61
C PHE A 127 11.86 2.75 -8.69
N ARG A 128 11.81 1.82 -7.73
CA ARG A 128 12.66 0.63 -7.70
C ARG A 128 11.81 -0.61 -7.92
N PRO A 129 12.20 -1.56 -8.78
CA PRO A 129 11.51 -2.85 -8.89
C PRO A 129 11.41 -3.53 -7.52
N HIS A 130 10.25 -4.12 -7.24
CA HIS A 130 9.99 -4.88 -6.02
C HIS A 130 9.02 -6.02 -6.31
N HIS A 131 8.80 -6.89 -5.34
CA HIS A 131 7.82 -7.97 -5.45
C HIS A 131 6.80 -7.90 -4.33
N PHE A 132 5.50 -7.90 -4.72
CA PHE A 132 4.37 -8.10 -3.82
C PHE A 132 3.49 -9.22 -4.38
N PRO A 133 2.91 -10.10 -3.54
CA PRO A 133 2.07 -11.20 -4.01
C PRO A 133 0.81 -10.76 -4.76
N PHE A 134 0.28 -9.58 -4.43
CA PHE A 134 -0.97 -9.03 -4.95
C PHE A 134 -0.80 -8.05 -6.10
N THR A 135 0.43 -7.79 -6.55
CA THR A 135 0.73 -6.91 -7.69
C THR A 135 1.78 -7.52 -8.62
N GLU A 136 1.65 -7.24 -9.92
CA GLU A 136 2.65 -7.59 -10.94
C GLU A 136 2.43 -6.73 -12.20
N PRO A 137 3.42 -5.92 -12.62
CA PRO A 137 4.68 -5.63 -11.96
C PRO A 137 4.50 -4.82 -10.68
N SER A 138 5.51 -4.88 -9.81
CA SER A 138 5.52 -4.16 -8.54
C SER A 138 6.74 -3.25 -8.45
N ALA A 139 6.60 -2.17 -7.69
CA ALA A 139 7.68 -1.24 -7.42
C ALA A 139 7.54 -0.61 -6.03
N GLU A 140 8.64 -0.12 -5.51
CA GLU A 140 8.68 0.81 -4.39
C GLU A 140 9.01 2.20 -4.89
N MET A 141 8.42 3.21 -4.27
CA MET A 141 8.66 4.62 -4.58
C MET A 141 9.43 5.28 -3.45
N ASP A 142 10.54 5.88 -3.80
CA ASP A 142 11.35 6.68 -2.89
C ASP A 142 11.29 8.16 -3.28
N VAL A 143 11.46 9.02 -2.29
CA VAL A 143 11.73 10.44 -2.49
C VAL A 143 13.16 10.74 -2.09
N GLN A 144 13.79 11.70 -2.77
CA GLN A 144 15.08 12.20 -2.35
C GLN A 144 14.98 12.84 -0.97
N CYS A 145 15.92 12.51 -0.09
CA CYS A 145 15.89 13.00 1.28
C CYS A 145 15.88 14.55 1.29
N PHE A 146 14.85 15.09 1.90
CA PHE A 146 14.66 16.55 1.99
C PHE A 146 15.66 17.22 2.95
N ALA A 147 16.24 16.48 3.90
CA ALA A 147 17.21 17.02 4.85
C ALA A 147 18.62 17.18 4.25
N CYS A 148 19.04 16.25 3.40
CA CYS A 148 20.39 16.21 2.87
C CYS A 148 20.47 16.35 1.34
N HIS A 149 19.33 16.44 0.66
CA HIS A 149 19.26 16.53 -0.80
C HIS A 149 20.07 15.43 -1.51
N GLY A 150 19.96 14.21 -1.04
CA GLY A 150 20.59 13.04 -1.64
C GLY A 150 22.03 12.77 -1.22
N LYS A 151 22.61 13.59 -0.34
CA LYS A 151 24.02 13.42 0.10
C LYS A 151 24.23 12.32 1.14
N GLY A 152 23.16 11.90 1.80
CA GLY A 152 23.20 10.99 2.93
C GLY A 152 23.27 11.72 4.28
N CYS A 153 22.39 11.36 5.21
CA CYS A 153 22.34 11.93 6.56
C CYS A 153 21.66 10.95 7.52
N PRO A 154 21.64 11.22 8.83
CA PRO A 154 20.96 10.35 9.79
C PRO A 154 19.47 10.13 9.50
N VAL A 155 18.77 11.11 8.91
CA VAL A 155 17.35 11.00 8.58
C VAL A 155 17.10 9.91 7.54
N CYS A 156 17.93 9.83 6.51
CA CYS A 156 17.85 8.80 5.47
C CYS A 156 18.81 7.62 5.70
N LYS A 157 19.40 7.52 6.89
CA LYS A 157 20.37 6.47 7.26
C LYS A 157 21.55 6.37 6.29
N GLY A 158 21.99 7.51 5.75
CA GLY A 158 23.10 7.61 4.81
C GLY A 158 22.78 7.34 3.35
N GLU A 159 21.57 6.91 3.03
CA GLU A 159 21.20 6.50 1.66
C GLU A 159 20.86 7.65 0.70
N GLY A 160 20.52 8.81 1.21
CA GLY A 160 20.07 9.96 0.41
C GLY A 160 18.63 9.85 -0.10
N TRP A 161 17.94 8.74 0.14
CA TRP A 161 16.58 8.44 -0.28
C TRP A 161 15.73 7.93 0.89
N ILE A 162 14.44 8.21 0.83
CA ILE A 162 13.45 7.77 1.82
C ILE A 162 12.36 7.02 1.08
N GLU A 163 12.12 5.76 1.45
CA GLU A 163 11.01 4.97 0.94
C GLU A 163 9.69 5.54 1.46
N ILE A 164 8.73 5.74 0.55
CA ILE A 164 7.42 6.31 0.86
C ILE A 164 6.32 5.25 0.78
N LEU A 165 6.32 4.43 -0.27
CA LEU A 165 5.23 3.50 -0.53
C LEU A 165 5.64 2.35 -1.47
N GLY A 166 4.85 1.28 -1.44
CA GLY A 166 4.83 0.25 -2.46
C GLY A 166 3.69 0.47 -3.44
N CYS A 167 3.87 0.06 -4.67
CA CYS A 167 2.86 0.17 -5.72
C CYS A 167 2.99 -0.94 -6.77
N GLY A 168 1.98 -1.09 -7.62
CA GLY A 168 2.02 -2.03 -8.72
C GLY A 168 0.68 -2.13 -9.45
N MET A 169 0.68 -2.91 -10.52
CA MET A 169 -0.56 -3.33 -11.19
C MET A 169 -1.18 -4.48 -10.42
N VAL A 170 -2.49 -4.47 -10.24
CA VAL A 170 -3.19 -5.52 -9.49
C VAL A 170 -2.96 -6.88 -10.17
N HIS A 171 -2.53 -7.87 -9.38
CA HIS A 171 -2.23 -9.19 -9.91
C HIS A 171 -3.50 -9.86 -10.46
N PRO A 172 -3.45 -10.55 -11.63
CA PRO A 172 -4.63 -11.19 -12.22
C PRO A 172 -5.40 -12.13 -11.29
N LYS A 173 -4.71 -12.83 -10.40
CA LYS A 173 -5.35 -13.71 -9.40
C LYS A 173 -6.17 -12.96 -8.34
N VAL A 174 -5.95 -11.67 -8.15
CA VAL A 174 -6.77 -10.83 -7.26
C VAL A 174 -8.04 -10.38 -7.98
N LEU A 175 -8.00 -10.30 -9.30
CA LEU A 175 -9.12 -9.88 -10.16
C LEU A 175 -10.04 -11.03 -10.58
N SER A 176 -9.62 -12.29 -10.38
CA SER A 176 -10.36 -13.49 -10.81
C SER A 176 -11.46 -13.92 -9.85
#